data_8e7febef5e76da63f9006b19f85a8326
#
_entry.id   8e7febef5e76da63f9006b19f85a8326
#
_cell.length_a   1.000
_cell.length_b   1.000
_cell.length_c   1.000
_cell.angle_alpha   90.00
_cell.angle_beta   90.00
_cell.angle_gamma   90.00
#
_symmetry.space_group_name_H-M   'P 1'
#
loop_
_entity.id
_entity.type
_entity.pdbx_description
1 polymer ?
#
loop_
_entity_poly.entity_id
_entity_poly.type
_entity_poly.pdbx_seq_one_letter_code
_entity_poly.pdbx_strand_id
1 'polypeptide(L)'
;MEGNYSLQTKDGKIFKLSKKAGVLSELLKGMKDLPEELSIPLNDDLSPKTIEKLIDYLVHFNGVEPKEIPKPLYITDMKKITDEYSAKFVDELKIDELVDMIAAAHYMKINSLLNLCCAKMVSLCKGKSEEEIFNIFSIPTGYFTPEAKEKIKENNKWIDEVFQ
;
A
#
# COMPACT_ATOMS: atom_id res chain seq x y z
N MET A 1 -15.09 12.93 -17.00
CA MET A 1 -13.82 13.66 -16.82
C MET A 1 -12.91 13.26 -17.97
N GLU A 2 -12.72 14.13 -18.93
CA GLU A 2 -11.76 13.96 -20.02
C GLU A 2 -10.43 14.56 -19.59
N GLY A 3 -9.31 14.04 -20.11
CA GLY A 3 -7.96 14.52 -19.84
C GLY A 3 -7.10 13.60 -18.99
N ASN A 4 -5.83 13.95 -18.89
CA ASN A 4 -4.82 13.16 -18.20
C ASN A 4 -4.11 13.98 -17.11
N TYR A 5 -3.57 13.29 -16.11
CA TYR A 5 -2.53 13.79 -15.24
C TYR A 5 -1.16 13.39 -15.84
N SER A 6 -0.19 14.28 -15.72
CA SER A 6 1.22 14.00 -16.01
C SER A 6 1.95 13.87 -14.67
N LEU A 7 2.36 12.65 -14.30
CA LEU A 7 3.05 12.36 -13.04
C LEU A 7 4.54 12.21 -13.33
N GLN A 8 5.38 13.01 -12.68
CA GLN A 8 6.82 13.04 -12.91
C GLN A 8 7.57 12.47 -11.70
N THR A 9 8.39 11.45 -11.94
CA THR A 9 9.30 10.88 -10.95
C THR A 9 10.62 11.66 -10.88
N LYS A 10 11.38 11.47 -9.82
CA LYS A 10 12.67 12.13 -9.57
C LYS A 10 13.66 12.00 -10.73
N ASP A 11 13.69 10.85 -11.40
CA ASP A 11 14.53 10.59 -12.57
C ASP A 11 14.02 11.25 -13.86
N GLY A 12 12.93 12.04 -13.76
CA GLY A 12 12.35 12.77 -14.89
C GLY A 12 11.41 11.93 -15.76
N LYS A 13 11.15 10.67 -15.42
CA LYS A 13 10.18 9.85 -16.15
C LYS A 13 8.77 10.39 -15.93
N ILE A 14 8.03 10.56 -17.03
CA ILE A 14 6.65 11.05 -17.00
C ILE A 14 5.70 9.91 -17.30
N PHE A 15 4.72 9.73 -16.41
CA PHE A 15 3.62 8.79 -16.58
C PHE A 15 2.33 9.57 -16.83
N LYS A 16 1.57 9.14 -17.84
CA LYS A 16 0.22 9.69 -18.11
C LYS A 16 -0.83 8.80 -17.47
N LEU A 17 -1.73 9.41 -16.71
CA LEU A 17 -2.84 8.72 -16.05
C LEU A 17 -4.13 9.47 -16.36
N SER A 18 -5.15 8.77 -16.88
CA SER A 18 -6.44 9.40 -17.14
C SER A 18 -7.05 9.98 -15.85
N LYS A 19 -7.68 11.15 -15.93
CA LYS A 19 -8.36 11.78 -14.78
C LYS A 19 -9.41 10.85 -14.18
N LYS A 20 -10.03 10.00 -15.01
CA LYS A 20 -10.99 8.99 -14.58
C LYS A 20 -10.33 7.93 -13.69
N ALA A 21 -9.20 7.37 -14.09
CA ALA A 21 -8.46 6.39 -13.27
C ALA A 21 -7.91 7.03 -11.99
N GLY A 22 -7.49 8.30 -12.05
CA GLY A 22 -6.98 9.06 -10.91
C GLY A 22 -8.01 9.36 -9.81
N VAL A 23 -9.30 9.12 -10.03
CA VAL A 23 -10.37 9.36 -9.04
C VAL A 23 -10.18 8.56 -7.75
N LEU A 24 -9.48 7.41 -7.78
CA LEU A 24 -9.19 6.62 -6.58
C LEU A 24 -8.13 7.26 -5.68
N SER A 25 -7.41 8.29 -6.16
CA SER A 25 -6.41 9.04 -5.41
C SER A 25 -7.00 10.37 -4.91
N GLU A 26 -7.10 10.54 -3.59
CA GLU A 26 -7.53 11.81 -3.01
C GLU A 26 -6.53 12.94 -3.30
N LEU A 27 -5.24 12.62 -3.45
CA LEU A 27 -4.23 13.59 -3.86
C LEU A 27 -4.54 14.14 -5.27
N LEU A 28 -4.81 13.27 -6.23
CA LEU A 28 -5.10 13.66 -7.61
C LEU A 28 -6.48 14.33 -7.75
N LYS A 29 -7.47 13.92 -6.94
CA LYS A 29 -8.76 14.63 -6.88
C LYS A 29 -8.59 16.11 -6.52
N GLY A 30 -7.69 16.40 -5.58
CA GLY A 30 -7.37 17.78 -5.20
C GLY A 30 -6.71 18.59 -6.33
N MET A 31 -6.18 17.91 -7.33
CA MET A 31 -5.45 18.50 -8.47
C MET A 31 -6.21 18.42 -9.80
N LYS A 32 -7.51 18.16 -9.78
CA LYS A 32 -8.35 17.90 -10.97
C LYS A 32 -8.37 19.03 -12.00
N ASP A 33 -8.18 20.28 -11.53
CA ASP A 33 -8.25 21.49 -12.35
C ASP A 33 -6.89 21.91 -12.93
N LEU A 34 -5.81 21.14 -12.65
CA LEU A 34 -4.50 21.41 -13.24
C LEU A 34 -4.50 21.13 -14.75
N PRO A 35 -3.78 21.99 -15.54
CA PRO A 35 -3.57 21.75 -16.96
C PRO A 35 -2.83 20.42 -17.19
N GLU A 36 -3.11 19.74 -18.31
CA GLU A 36 -2.48 18.46 -18.67
C GLU A 36 -0.97 18.57 -18.93
N GLU A 37 -0.54 19.75 -19.37
CA GLU A 37 0.86 20.06 -19.65
C GLU A 37 1.69 20.20 -18.37
N LEU A 38 1.02 20.42 -17.22
CA LEU A 38 1.72 20.57 -15.94
C LEU A 38 2.04 19.21 -15.37
N SER A 39 3.35 18.91 -15.24
CA SER A 39 3.80 17.72 -14.55
C SER A 39 3.65 17.84 -13.05
N ILE A 40 3.03 16.84 -12.42
CA ILE A 40 2.89 16.73 -10.97
C ILE A 40 4.14 15.98 -10.46
N PRO A 41 5.04 16.64 -9.71
CA PRO A 41 6.20 15.98 -9.15
C PRO A 41 5.75 15.01 -8.05
N LEU A 42 6.24 13.78 -8.13
CA LEU A 42 6.04 12.76 -7.10
C LEU A 42 7.17 12.82 -6.06
N ASN A 43 6.90 12.27 -4.87
CA ASN A 43 7.92 12.18 -3.82
C ASN A 43 9.16 11.43 -4.33
N ASP A 44 10.31 11.99 -4.02
CA ASP A 44 11.64 11.48 -4.41
C ASP A 44 11.96 10.08 -3.88
N ASP A 45 11.31 9.67 -2.79
CA ASP A 45 11.47 8.35 -2.19
C ASP A 45 10.72 7.23 -2.94
N LEU A 46 9.83 7.60 -3.89
CA LEU A 46 9.05 6.64 -4.65
C LEU A 46 9.79 6.18 -5.89
N SER A 47 10.06 4.87 -5.99
CA SER A 47 10.75 4.32 -7.14
C SER A 47 9.86 4.37 -8.40
N PRO A 48 10.43 4.60 -9.60
CA PRO A 48 9.66 4.58 -10.85
C PRO A 48 8.92 3.26 -11.08
N LYS A 49 9.50 2.15 -10.63
CA LYS A 49 8.89 0.81 -10.73
C LYS A 49 7.64 0.70 -9.85
N THR A 50 7.69 1.25 -8.64
CA THR A 50 6.53 1.28 -7.73
C THR A 50 5.41 2.13 -8.30
N ILE A 51 5.75 3.29 -8.86
CA ILE A 51 4.78 4.18 -9.52
C ILE A 51 4.15 3.52 -10.74
N GLU A 52 4.90 2.79 -11.55
CA GLU A 52 4.39 2.05 -12.71
C GLU A 52 3.32 1.03 -12.28
N LYS A 53 3.63 0.18 -11.29
CA LYS A 53 2.67 -0.78 -10.73
C LYS A 53 1.43 -0.10 -10.12
N LEU A 54 1.62 1.02 -9.42
CA LEU A 54 0.52 1.80 -8.84
C LEU A 54 -0.40 2.36 -9.95
N ILE A 55 0.17 2.84 -11.04
CA ILE A 55 -0.58 3.31 -12.20
C ILE A 55 -1.35 2.16 -12.84
N ASP A 56 -0.73 0.98 -13.01
CA ASP A 56 -1.41 -0.21 -13.54
C ASP A 56 -2.63 -0.57 -12.69
N TYR A 57 -2.51 -0.49 -11.36
CA TYR A 57 -3.64 -0.68 -10.45
C TYR A 57 -4.76 0.34 -10.70
N LEU A 58 -4.43 1.62 -10.77
CA LEU A 58 -5.41 2.68 -11.01
C LEU A 58 -6.08 2.56 -12.39
N VAL A 59 -5.32 2.20 -13.42
CA VAL A 59 -5.83 1.99 -14.78
C VAL A 59 -6.77 0.80 -14.83
N HIS A 60 -6.44 -0.30 -14.14
CA HIS A 60 -7.29 -1.49 -14.08
C HIS A 60 -8.67 -1.14 -13.51
N PHE A 61 -8.72 -0.47 -12.37
CA PHE A 61 -9.98 -0.10 -11.73
C PHE A 61 -10.69 1.08 -12.40
N ASN A 62 -9.95 1.93 -13.12
CA ASN A 62 -10.47 3.02 -13.93
C ASN A 62 -11.56 3.86 -13.22
N GLY A 63 -11.30 4.19 -11.96
CA GLY A 63 -12.18 5.00 -11.12
C GLY A 63 -13.31 4.23 -10.42
N VAL A 64 -13.39 2.90 -10.59
CA VAL A 64 -14.33 2.05 -9.85
C VAL A 64 -13.66 1.61 -8.55
N GLU A 65 -14.31 1.79 -7.40
CA GLU A 65 -13.76 1.30 -6.13
C GLU A 65 -13.68 -0.23 -6.13
N PRO A 66 -12.51 -0.79 -5.76
CA PRO A 66 -12.37 -2.24 -5.62
C PRO A 66 -13.17 -2.75 -4.43
N LYS A 67 -13.30 -4.08 -4.35
CA LYS A 67 -13.97 -4.74 -3.23
C LYS A 67 -13.33 -4.35 -1.90
N GLU A 68 -14.15 -3.91 -0.96
CA GLU A 68 -13.71 -3.53 0.38
C GLU A 68 -13.09 -4.72 1.13
N ILE A 69 -11.97 -4.48 1.79
CA ILE A 69 -11.29 -5.47 2.64
C ILE A 69 -12.03 -5.57 3.98
N PRO A 70 -12.50 -6.77 4.38
CA PRO A 70 -13.19 -6.94 5.64
C PRO A 70 -12.27 -6.67 6.84
N LYS A 71 -12.80 -6.01 7.86
CA LYS A 71 -12.12 -5.73 9.13
C LYS A 71 -13.01 -6.20 10.27
N PRO A 72 -12.50 -7.04 11.20
CA PRO A 72 -11.14 -7.60 11.27
C PRO A 72 -10.86 -8.70 10.24
N LEU A 73 -9.56 -8.94 9.96
CA LEU A 73 -9.12 -9.94 9.00
C LEU A 73 -9.05 -11.32 9.65
N TYR A 74 -10.01 -12.19 9.36
CA TYR A 74 -10.06 -13.56 9.91
C TYR A 74 -9.31 -14.58 9.05
N ILE A 75 -9.21 -14.35 7.74
CA ILE A 75 -8.64 -15.24 6.74
C ILE A 75 -7.33 -14.65 6.22
N THR A 76 -6.36 -15.49 5.86
CA THR A 76 -5.07 -15.06 5.30
C THR A 76 -4.97 -15.24 3.78
N ASP A 77 -5.89 -15.99 3.18
CA ASP A 77 -5.93 -16.23 1.73
C ASP A 77 -6.53 -15.00 1.02
N MET A 78 -5.69 -14.22 0.34
CA MET A 78 -6.10 -13.00 -0.35
C MET A 78 -7.20 -13.24 -1.39
N LYS A 79 -7.22 -14.40 -2.06
CA LYS A 79 -8.26 -14.75 -3.05
C LYS A 79 -9.67 -14.87 -2.45
N LYS A 80 -9.76 -15.12 -1.14
CA LYS A 80 -11.05 -15.18 -0.41
C LYS A 80 -11.45 -13.84 0.19
N ILE A 81 -10.50 -12.92 0.32
CA ILE A 81 -10.69 -11.62 0.97
C ILE A 81 -11.15 -10.57 -0.04
N THR A 82 -10.53 -10.57 -1.23
CA THR A 82 -10.76 -9.52 -2.23
C THR A 82 -11.07 -10.13 -3.62
N ASP A 83 -11.13 -9.30 -4.65
CA ASP A 83 -11.27 -9.74 -6.04
C ASP A 83 -9.99 -10.39 -6.58
N GLU A 84 -10.12 -11.13 -7.68
CA GLU A 84 -9.02 -11.92 -8.26
C GLU A 84 -7.83 -11.05 -8.69
N TYR A 85 -8.09 -9.89 -9.28
CA TYR A 85 -7.02 -8.99 -9.70
C TYR A 85 -6.25 -8.42 -8.51
N SER A 86 -6.96 -7.91 -7.51
CA SER A 86 -6.35 -7.37 -6.29
C SER A 86 -5.54 -8.42 -5.53
N ALA A 87 -6.05 -9.65 -5.43
CA ALA A 87 -5.33 -10.76 -4.79
C ALA A 87 -4.04 -11.07 -5.55
N LYS A 88 -4.11 -11.23 -6.87
CA LYS A 88 -2.96 -11.49 -7.73
C LYS A 88 -1.94 -10.35 -7.65
N PHE A 89 -2.41 -9.11 -7.70
CA PHE A 89 -1.55 -7.91 -7.63
C PHE A 89 -0.66 -7.92 -6.39
N VAL A 90 -1.22 -8.16 -5.19
CA VAL A 90 -0.42 -8.17 -3.96
C VAL A 90 0.36 -9.46 -3.74
N ASP A 91 -0.09 -10.60 -4.31
CA ASP A 91 0.62 -11.88 -4.22
C ASP A 91 1.91 -11.89 -5.07
N GLU A 92 1.96 -11.09 -6.13
CA GLU A 92 3.14 -10.93 -7.00
C GLU A 92 4.18 -9.94 -6.45
N LEU A 93 3.83 -9.15 -5.42
CA LEU A 93 4.76 -8.22 -4.80
C LEU A 93 5.71 -8.95 -3.84
N LYS A 94 7.01 -8.68 -3.98
CA LYS A 94 8.00 -9.03 -2.96
C LYS A 94 7.80 -8.16 -1.72
N ILE A 95 8.38 -8.57 -0.58
CA ILE A 95 8.24 -7.83 0.69
C ILE A 95 8.65 -6.36 0.54
N ASP A 96 9.83 -6.10 -0.04
CA ASP A 96 10.32 -4.73 -0.24
C ASP A 96 9.37 -3.92 -1.15
N GLU A 97 8.90 -4.54 -2.25
CA GLU A 97 7.94 -3.92 -3.15
C GLU A 97 6.58 -3.65 -2.48
N LEU A 98 6.17 -4.52 -1.54
CA LEU A 98 4.94 -4.33 -0.76
C LEU A 98 5.07 -3.15 0.20
N VAL A 99 6.22 -2.99 0.87
CA VAL A 99 6.51 -1.84 1.73
C VAL A 99 6.53 -0.54 0.92
N ASP A 100 7.21 -0.53 -0.22
CA ASP A 100 7.24 0.62 -1.14
C ASP A 100 5.83 0.97 -1.64
N MET A 101 5.01 -0.05 -1.95
CA MET A 101 3.63 0.15 -2.41
C MET A 101 2.74 0.73 -1.30
N ILE A 102 2.93 0.32 -0.03
CA ILE A 102 2.25 0.93 1.12
C ILE A 102 2.60 2.42 1.22
N ALA A 103 3.89 2.76 1.11
CA ALA A 103 4.34 4.15 1.16
C ALA A 103 3.75 4.98 -0.01
N ALA A 104 3.77 4.43 -1.22
CA ALA A 104 3.21 5.07 -2.40
C ALA A 104 1.69 5.27 -2.30
N ALA A 105 0.95 4.23 -1.87
CA ALA A 105 -0.49 4.31 -1.68
C ALA A 105 -0.89 5.33 -0.61
N HIS A 106 -0.11 5.41 0.48
CA HIS A 106 -0.30 6.40 1.54
C HIS A 106 -0.04 7.82 1.01
N TYR A 107 1.07 8.04 0.30
CA TYR A 107 1.41 9.34 -0.29
C TYR A 107 0.35 9.82 -1.27
N MET A 108 -0.07 8.96 -2.18
CA MET A 108 -1.10 9.26 -3.19
C MET A 108 -2.53 9.27 -2.60
N LYS A 109 -2.69 8.91 -1.33
CA LYS A 109 -3.98 8.78 -0.62
C LYS A 109 -4.96 7.87 -1.38
N ILE A 110 -4.50 6.68 -1.77
CA ILE A 110 -5.31 5.65 -2.41
C ILE A 110 -5.69 4.64 -1.32
N ASN A 111 -6.80 4.91 -0.63
CA ASN A 111 -7.20 4.15 0.57
C ASN A 111 -7.49 2.67 0.25
N SER A 112 -8.08 2.36 -0.90
CA SER A 112 -8.33 0.98 -1.32
C SER A 112 -7.03 0.19 -1.49
N LEU A 113 -6.03 0.75 -2.17
CA LEU A 113 -4.73 0.11 -2.35
C LEU A 113 -3.95 0.00 -1.02
N LEU A 114 -4.00 1.04 -0.19
CA LEU A 114 -3.37 1.02 1.14
C LEU A 114 -3.96 -0.11 2.00
N ASN A 115 -5.30 -0.21 2.09
CA ASN A 115 -5.96 -1.28 2.83
C ASN A 115 -5.61 -2.67 2.28
N LEU A 116 -5.54 -2.82 0.95
CA LEU A 116 -5.17 -4.08 0.30
C LEU A 116 -3.74 -4.51 0.67
N CYS A 117 -2.77 -3.60 0.57
CA CYS A 117 -1.37 -3.88 0.91
C CYS A 117 -1.19 -4.17 2.41
N CYS A 118 -1.88 -3.42 3.29
CA CYS A 118 -1.90 -3.69 4.73
C CYS A 118 -2.52 -5.06 5.05
N ALA A 119 -3.61 -5.45 4.39
CA ALA A 119 -4.20 -6.77 4.56
C ALA A 119 -3.24 -7.89 4.12
N LYS A 120 -2.51 -7.70 3.03
CA LYS A 120 -1.44 -8.64 2.62
C LYS A 120 -0.36 -8.73 3.67
N MET A 121 0.12 -7.61 4.22
CA MET A 121 1.11 -7.59 5.29
C MET A 121 0.63 -8.38 6.51
N VAL A 122 -0.61 -8.14 6.97
CA VAL A 122 -1.23 -8.88 8.07
C VAL A 122 -1.34 -10.37 7.76
N SER A 123 -1.69 -10.73 6.51
CA SER A 123 -1.80 -12.13 6.10
C SER A 123 -0.48 -12.89 6.20
N LEU A 124 0.64 -12.21 5.98
CA LEU A 124 1.99 -12.79 6.12
C LEU A 124 2.41 -12.99 7.58
N CYS A 125 1.90 -12.15 8.49
CA CYS A 125 2.26 -12.20 9.92
C CYS A 125 1.32 -13.10 10.73
N LYS A 126 0.06 -13.23 10.31
CA LYS A 126 -0.96 -13.90 11.11
C LYS A 126 -0.63 -15.37 11.39
N GLY A 127 -0.61 -15.72 12.68
CA GLY A 127 -0.31 -17.08 13.16
C GLY A 127 1.18 -17.44 13.11
N LYS A 128 2.06 -16.47 12.86
CA LYS A 128 3.52 -16.64 12.83
C LYS A 128 4.14 -16.29 14.17
N SER A 129 5.22 -16.99 14.51
CA SER A 129 6.06 -16.65 15.67
C SER A 129 6.87 -15.36 15.42
N GLU A 130 7.43 -14.77 16.49
CA GLU A 130 8.33 -13.61 16.38
C GLU A 130 9.51 -13.90 15.44
N GLU A 131 10.12 -15.08 15.55
CA GLU A 131 11.25 -15.50 14.71
C GLU A 131 10.87 -15.64 13.24
N GLU A 132 9.69 -16.22 12.96
CA GLU A 132 9.18 -16.34 11.59
C GLU A 132 8.92 -14.96 10.98
N ILE A 133 8.35 -14.02 11.74
CA ILE A 133 8.11 -12.65 11.30
C ILE A 133 9.43 -11.93 11.01
N PHE A 134 10.43 -12.08 11.89
CA PHE A 134 11.75 -11.49 11.67
C PHE A 134 12.41 -12.05 10.40
N ASN A 135 12.28 -13.34 10.14
CA ASN A 135 12.80 -13.96 8.92
C ASN A 135 12.06 -13.45 7.67
N ILE A 136 10.72 -13.33 7.71
CA ILE A 136 9.91 -12.80 6.59
C ILE A 136 10.38 -11.39 6.21
N PHE A 137 10.59 -10.53 7.19
CA PHE A 137 10.98 -9.13 6.96
C PHE A 137 12.49 -8.88 7.00
N SER A 138 13.31 -9.95 7.05
CA SER A 138 14.78 -9.85 7.12
C SER A 138 15.26 -8.94 8.24
N ILE A 139 14.58 -8.97 9.40
CA ILE A 139 14.96 -8.22 10.59
C ILE A 139 16.07 -8.98 11.30
N PRO A 140 17.25 -8.35 11.55
CA PRO A 140 18.36 -9.02 12.21
C PRO A 140 18.00 -9.49 13.63
N THR A 141 18.47 -10.67 14.02
CA THR A 141 18.33 -11.17 15.38
C THR A 141 18.94 -10.17 16.36
N GLY A 142 18.22 -9.82 17.43
CA GLY A 142 18.67 -8.82 18.41
C GLY A 142 18.45 -7.35 18.01
N TYR A 143 17.74 -7.09 16.90
CA TYR A 143 17.39 -5.71 16.48
C TYR A 143 16.67 -4.93 17.58
N PHE A 144 15.78 -5.58 18.34
CA PHE A 144 15.14 -4.96 19.49
C PHE A 144 15.90 -5.33 20.78
N THR A 145 16.38 -4.32 21.51
CA THR A 145 16.95 -4.51 22.85
C THR A 145 15.87 -4.97 23.83
N PRO A 146 16.23 -5.64 24.95
CA PRO A 146 15.28 -6.02 25.99
C PRO A 146 14.42 -4.83 26.48
N GLU A 147 15.03 -3.65 26.65
CA GLU A 147 14.36 -2.41 27.09
C GLU A 147 13.35 -1.94 26.02
N ALA A 148 13.71 -2.02 24.74
CA ALA A 148 12.80 -1.67 23.63
C ALA A 148 11.61 -2.63 23.57
N LYS A 149 11.82 -3.93 23.78
CA LYS A 149 10.75 -4.93 23.82
C LYS A 149 9.79 -4.66 25.00
N GLU A 150 10.31 -4.34 26.18
CA GLU A 150 9.50 -4.03 27.34
C GLU A 150 8.66 -2.76 27.13
N LYS A 151 9.27 -1.71 26.56
CA LYS A 151 8.55 -0.48 26.20
C LYS A 151 7.44 -0.72 25.17
N ILE A 152 7.67 -1.59 24.17
CA ILE A 152 6.65 -1.98 23.20
C ILE A 152 5.50 -2.70 23.91
N LYS A 153 5.78 -3.64 24.82
CA LYS A 153 4.75 -4.34 25.61
C LYS A 153 3.94 -3.36 26.46
N GLU A 154 4.62 -2.44 27.16
CA GLU A 154 3.95 -1.42 27.96
C GLU A 154 2.99 -0.55 27.14
N ASN A 155 3.45 -0.07 25.98
CA ASN A 155 2.64 0.77 25.08
C ASN A 155 1.44 0.01 24.47
N ASN A 156 1.46 -1.32 24.50
CA ASN A 156 0.43 -2.17 23.92
C ASN A 156 -0.35 -3.01 24.96
N LYS A 157 -0.25 -2.69 26.26
CA LYS A 157 -1.00 -3.39 27.34
C LYS A 157 -2.52 -3.39 27.10
N TRP A 158 -3.05 -2.40 26.42
CA TRP A 158 -4.44 -2.30 26.04
C TRP A 158 -4.94 -3.49 25.21
N ILE A 159 -4.04 -4.21 24.50
CA ILE A 159 -4.38 -5.38 23.70
C ILE A 159 -4.90 -6.49 24.62
N ASP A 160 -4.25 -6.72 25.76
CA ASP A 160 -4.63 -7.75 26.73
C ASP A 160 -6.02 -7.46 27.36
N GLU A 161 -6.39 -6.16 27.44
CA GLU A 161 -7.70 -5.73 27.97
C GLU A 161 -8.83 -5.89 26.94
N VAL A 162 -8.53 -5.80 25.64
CA VAL A 162 -9.52 -5.85 24.56
C VAL A 162 -9.80 -7.28 24.11
N PHE A 163 -8.84 -8.20 24.26
CA PHE A 163 -8.92 -9.58 23.75
C PHE A 163 -9.04 -10.64 24.87
N GLN A 164 -9.35 -10.23 26.12
CA GLN A 164 -9.86 -11.10 27.17
C GLN A 164 -11.35 -11.31 26.91
#